data_385cc80a501b66ea1e261f9916a33137
#
_entry.id   385cc80a501b66ea1e261f9916a33137
#
_cell.length_a   1.000
_cell.length_b   1.000
_cell.length_c   1.000
_cell.angle_alpha   90.00
_cell.angle_beta   90.00
_cell.angle_gamma   90.00
#
_symmetry.space_group_name_H-M   'P 1'
#
loop_
_entity.id
_entity.type
_entity.pdbx_description
1 polymer ?
#
loop_
_entity_poly.entity_id
_entity_poly.type
_entity_poly.pdbx_seq_one_letter_code
_entity_poly.pdbx_strand_id
1 'polypeptide(L)'
;MIITLSEARKLDPGIEQEDLDAFEQSVRALTNNNFQNRNVRYQNVELIEPNTIKLKAEVIGLRKGDTIEVNYSHFNDGLYVIEEILDNEIKVENKPFLTEKTNGMIATKVEYPADIQRGIKKLIEYDKKMAGKIGIKSETISRMSTTYYDVNVEENTDGYPASLLSFLNKYEKMRWG
;
A
#
# COMPACT_ATOMS: atom_id res chain seq x y z
N MET A 1 -3.59 2.69 -1.40
CA MET A 1 -2.88 3.08 -0.14
C MET A 1 -3.49 2.33 1.04
N ILE A 2 -2.68 1.72 1.90
CA ILE A 2 -3.16 0.94 3.06
C ILE A 2 -3.68 1.85 4.18
N ILE A 3 -2.92 2.89 4.51
CA ILE A 3 -3.29 3.95 5.46
C ILE A 3 -2.87 5.30 4.89
N THR A 4 -3.50 6.38 5.34
CA THR A 4 -3.17 7.73 4.88
C THR A 4 -1.89 8.25 5.54
N LEU A 5 -1.17 9.14 4.84
CA LEU A 5 0.02 9.79 5.39
C LEU A 5 -0.29 10.54 6.70
N SER A 6 -1.48 11.15 6.80
CA SER A 6 -1.91 11.85 8.01
C SER A 6 -2.13 10.91 9.21
N GLU A 7 -2.58 9.68 8.97
CA GLU A 7 -2.68 8.66 10.03
C GLU A 7 -1.32 8.13 10.43
N ALA A 8 -0.43 7.87 9.47
CA ALA A 8 0.92 7.38 9.71
C ALA A 8 1.76 8.40 10.52
N ARG A 9 1.68 9.68 10.18
CA ARG A 9 2.39 10.76 10.89
C ARG A 9 1.94 10.97 12.34
N LYS A 10 0.76 10.51 12.73
CA LYS A 10 0.37 10.47 14.15
C LYS A 10 1.17 9.43 14.95
N LEU A 11 1.66 8.37 14.29
CA LEU A 11 2.46 7.32 14.89
C LEU A 11 3.95 7.69 14.84
N ASP A 12 4.41 8.07 13.66
CA ASP A 12 5.76 8.57 13.42
C ASP A 12 5.73 9.85 12.55
N PRO A 13 6.06 11.03 13.13
CA PRO A 13 6.08 12.30 12.40
C PRO A 13 7.09 12.35 11.25
N GLY A 14 8.12 11.49 11.27
CA GLY A 14 9.18 11.44 10.25
C GLY A 14 8.83 10.60 9.02
N ILE A 15 7.70 9.88 9.05
CA ILE A 15 7.32 9.00 7.94
C ILE A 15 6.92 9.81 6.69
N GLU A 16 7.36 9.35 5.53
CA GLU A 16 7.09 9.96 4.24
C GLU A 16 6.18 9.06 3.38
N GLN A 17 5.72 9.59 2.25
CA GLN A 17 4.83 8.85 1.35
C GLN A 17 5.52 7.62 0.76
N GLU A 18 6.82 7.74 0.48
CA GLU A 18 7.65 6.68 -0.06
C GLU A 18 7.72 5.46 0.88
N ASP A 19 7.72 5.68 2.19
CA ASP A 19 7.71 4.61 3.19
C ASP A 19 6.38 3.83 3.13
N LEU A 20 5.27 4.56 2.98
CA LEU A 20 3.95 3.94 2.85
C LEU A 20 3.80 3.17 1.54
N ASP A 21 4.34 3.69 0.45
CA ASP A 21 4.37 3.03 -0.85
C ASP A 21 5.23 1.74 -0.76
N ALA A 22 6.35 1.76 -0.03
CA ALA A 22 7.19 0.59 0.22
C ALA A 22 6.45 -0.48 1.05
N PHE A 23 5.75 -0.10 2.13
CA PHE A 23 4.90 -1.02 2.88
C PHE A 23 3.81 -1.65 2.01
N GLU A 24 3.15 -0.85 1.17
CA GLU A 24 2.10 -1.34 0.28
C GLU A 24 2.67 -2.36 -0.73
N GLN A 25 3.84 -2.07 -1.30
CA GLN A 25 4.53 -2.96 -2.21
C GLN A 25 4.95 -4.27 -1.52
N SER A 26 5.53 -4.21 -0.32
CA SER A 26 5.92 -5.38 0.47
C SER A 26 4.71 -6.26 0.82
N VAL A 27 3.61 -5.67 1.30
CA VAL A 27 2.37 -6.41 1.60
C VAL A 27 1.86 -7.15 0.36
N ARG A 28 1.81 -6.48 -0.78
CA ARG A 28 1.35 -7.09 -2.04
C ARG A 28 2.29 -8.20 -2.53
N ALA A 29 3.60 -7.99 -2.42
CA ALA A 29 4.61 -8.97 -2.81
C ALA A 29 4.59 -10.21 -1.91
N LEU A 30 4.57 -10.03 -0.59
CA LEU A 30 4.54 -11.13 0.38
C LEU A 30 3.27 -11.97 0.28
N THR A 31 2.12 -11.32 0.05
CA THR A 31 0.84 -12.03 -0.05
C THR A 31 0.51 -12.50 -1.47
N ASN A 32 1.27 -12.12 -2.48
CA ASN A 32 0.91 -12.31 -3.89
C ASN A 32 -0.54 -11.89 -4.19
N ASN A 33 -0.99 -10.80 -3.56
CA ASN A 33 -2.38 -10.36 -3.59
C ASN A 33 -2.47 -8.85 -3.83
N ASN A 34 -3.15 -8.46 -4.88
CA ASN A 34 -3.35 -7.06 -5.24
C ASN A 34 -4.50 -6.39 -4.48
N PHE A 35 -5.21 -7.13 -3.62
CA PHE A 35 -6.35 -6.62 -2.83
C PHE A 35 -7.42 -5.91 -3.66
N GLN A 36 -7.60 -6.36 -4.89
CA GLN A 36 -8.60 -5.82 -5.80
C GLN A 36 -10.02 -6.21 -5.39
N ASN A 37 -10.89 -5.24 -5.21
CA ASN A 37 -12.34 -5.45 -5.12
C ASN A 37 -12.92 -5.54 -6.53
N ARG A 38 -13.06 -6.76 -7.07
CA ARG A 38 -13.52 -7.01 -8.43
C ARG A 38 -14.98 -6.63 -8.69
N ASN A 39 -15.75 -6.35 -7.64
CA ASN A 39 -17.14 -5.87 -7.79
C ASN A 39 -17.18 -4.38 -8.19
N VAL A 40 -16.08 -3.64 -7.97
CA VAL A 40 -15.94 -2.23 -8.36
C VAL A 40 -14.80 -2.13 -9.37
N ARG A 41 -15.15 -2.38 -10.64
CA ARG A 41 -14.22 -2.43 -11.76
C ARG A 41 -14.80 -1.78 -13.00
N TYR A 42 -14.02 -0.91 -13.62
CA TYR A 42 -14.37 -0.20 -14.84
C TYR A 42 -13.47 -0.63 -15.99
N GLN A 43 -14.05 -0.92 -17.13
CA GLN A 43 -13.33 -1.34 -18.33
C GLN A 43 -13.31 -0.23 -19.38
N ASN A 44 -12.29 -0.26 -20.23
CA ASN A 44 -12.09 0.70 -21.31
C ASN A 44 -12.12 2.14 -20.80
N VAL A 45 -11.37 2.40 -19.73
CA VAL A 45 -11.19 3.74 -19.19
C VAL A 45 -10.26 4.56 -20.10
N GLU A 46 -10.35 5.89 -20.02
CA GLU A 46 -9.45 6.82 -20.70
C GLU A 46 -8.66 7.58 -19.65
N LEU A 47 -7.37 7.76 -19.88
CA LEU A 47 -6.50 8.56 -19.02
C LEU A 47 -6.23 9.89 -19.72
N ILE A 48 -6.46 10.98 -19.01
CA ILE A 48 -6.36 12.35 -19.55
C ILE A 48 -5.44 13.16 -18.63
N GLU A 49 -4.45 13.80 -19.23
CA GLU A 49 -3.57 14.70 -18.50
C GLU A 49 -4.35 15.83 -17.81
N PRO A 50 -3.91 16.28 -16.64
CA PRO A 50 -2.73 15.76 -15.92
C PRO A 50 -3.03 14.54 -15.04
N ASN A 51 -4.27 14.31 -14.61
CA ASN A 51 -4.59 13.36 -13.54
C ASN A 51 -6.04 12.85 -13.58
N THR A 52 -6.69 12.83 -14.74
CA THR A 52 -8.10 12.46 -14.85
C THR A 52 -8.28 11.09 -15.48
N ILE A 53 -9.04 10.24 -14.83
CA ILE A 53 -9.53 8.97 -15.36
C ILE A 53 -10.99 9.15 -15.77
N LYS A 54 -11.27 9.01 -17.05
CA LYS A 54 -12.62 9.09 -17.59
C LYS A 54 -13.21 7.70 -17.78
N LEU A 55 -14.41 7.51 -17.26
CA LEU A 55 -15.16 6.26 -17.32
C LEU A 55 -16.23 6.34 -18.41
N LYS A 56 -16.64 5.19 -18.93
CA LYS A 56 -17.77 5.11 -19.88
C LYS A 56 -19.14 5.09 -19.18
N ALA A 57 -19.16 4.87 -17.87
CA ALA A 57 -20.36 4.77 -17.05
C ALA A 57 -20.24 5.68 -15.83
N GLU A 58 -21.36 5.91 -15.17
CA GLU A 58 -21.40 6.62 -13.87
C GLU A 58 -20.50 5.94 -12.85
N VAL A 59 -19.88 6.74 -11.98
CA VAL A 59 -19.00 6.26 -10.90
C VAL A 59 -19.84 5.69 -9.76
N ILE A 60 -19.78 4.37 -9.58
CA ILE A 60 -20.49 3.65 -8.52
C ILE A 60 -19.49 2.88 -7.66
N GLY A 61 -19.60 2.97 -6.32
CA GLY A 61 -18.77 2.20 -5.40
C GLY A 61 -17.39 2.76 -5.13
N LEU A 62 -17.08 3.95 -5.65
CA LEU A 62 -15.85 4.70 -5.38
C LEU A 62 -16.16 5.96 -4.58
N ARG A 63 -15.18 6.42 -3.79
CA ARG A 63 -15.25 7.64 -2.97
C ARG A 63 -13.90 8.34 -2.99
N LYS A 64 -13.89 9.63 -2.68
CA LYS A 64 -12.66 10.37 -2.38
C LYS A 64 -11.85 9.63 -1.31
N GLY A 65 -10.53 9.49 -1.53
CA GLY A 65 -9.60 8.77 -0.68
C GLY A 65 -9.51 7.26 -0.95
N ASP A 66 -10.40 6.68 -1.77
CA ASP A 66 -10.26 5.30 -2.22
C ASP A 66 -9.03 5.16 -3.12
N THR A 67 -8.43 3.97 -3.11
CA THR A 67 -7.35 3.62 -4.02
C THR A 67 -7.90 2.82 -5.20
N ILE A 68 -7.47 3.18 -6.40
CA ILE A 68 -7.75 2.45 -7.63
C ILE A 68 -6.44 1.98 -8.27
N GLU A 69 -6.49 0.84 -8.90
CA GLU A 69 -5.39 0.27 -9.67
C GLU A 69 -5.77 0.30 -11.16
N VAL A 70 -4.92 0.94 -11.96
CA VAL A 70 -5.00 0.95 -13.42
C VAL A 70 -4.12 -0.17 -13.95
N ASN A 71 -4.66 -0.98 -14.85
CA ASN A 71 -3.96 -2.09 -15.48
C ASN A 71 -4.21 -2.08 -16.99
N TYR A 72 -3.26 -2.65 -17.73
CA TYR A 72 -3.30 -2.80 -19.19
C TYR A 72 -3.24 -1.46 -19.94
N SER A 73 -2.60 -0.47 -19.35
CA SER A 73 -2.12 0.72 -20.06
C SER A 73 -0.71 0.46 -20.62
N HIS A 74 -0.20 1.33 -21.48
CA HIS A 74 1.18 1.22 -21.95
C HIS A 74 2.16 1.87 -20.96
N PHE A 75 1.75 2.98 -20.30
CA PHE A 75 2.66 3.80 -19.51
C PHE A 75 2.13 4.16 -18.12
N ASN A 76 0.86 3.93 -17.86
CA ASN A 76 0.17 4.46 -16.68
C ASN A 76 -0.33 3.37 -15.73
N ASP A 77 0.18 2.14 -15.83
CA ASP A 77 -0.18 1.10 -14.86
C ASP A 77 0.29 1.47 -13.47
N GLY A 78 -0.56 1.32 -12.46
CA GLY A 78 -0.21 1.67 -11.10
C GLY A 78 -1.37 1.90 -10.17
N LEU A 79 -1.03 2.33 -8.95
CA LEU A 79 -1.96 2.68 -7.89
C LEU A 79 -2.14 4.20 -7.83
N TYR A 80 -3.39 4.60 -7.69
CA TYR A 80 -3.79 6.01 -7.65
C TYR A 80 -4.81 6.23 -6.55
N VAL A 81 -4.70 7.34 -5.84
CA VAL A 81 -5.66 7.75 -4.80
C VAL A 81 -6.64 8.75 -5.40
N ILE A 82 -7.92 8.57 -5.15
CA ILE A 82 -8.98 9.44 -5.67
C ILE A 82 -9.01 10.74 -4.88
N GLU A 83 -8.79 11.85 -5.56
CA GLU A 83 -8.92 13.21 -5.01
C GLU A 83 -10.35 13.73 -5.12
N GLU A 84 -10.99 13.53 -6.29
CA GLU A 84 -12.33 14.05 -6.57
C GLU A 84 -13.04 13.14 -7.58
N ILE A 85 -14.36 13.12 -7.49
CA ILE A 85 -15.24 12.41 -8.44
C ILE A 85 -16.25 13.42 -8.99
N LEU A 86 -16.31 13.53 -10.31
CA LEU A 86 -17.20 14.40 -11.06
C LEU A 86 -17.91 13.58 -12.15
N ASP A 87 -19.20 13.29 -11.96
CA ASP A 87 -20.02 12.49 -12.89
C ASP A 87 -19.32 11.16 -13.26
N ASN A 88 -18.73 11.10 -14.46
CA ASN A 88 -18.00 9.93 -14.97
C ASN A 88 -16.49 10.14 -15.03
N GLU A 89 -15.98 11.15 -14.31
CA GLU A 89 -14.55 11.47 -14.26
C GLU A 89 -14.03 11.37 -12.82
N ILE A 90 -12.83 10.80 -12.68
CA ILE A 90 -12.13 10.63 -11.42
C ILE A 90 -10.81 11.38 -11.52
N LYS A 91 -10.60 12.37 -10.68
CA LYS A 91 -9.29 12.99 -10.51
C LYS A 91 -8.50 12.24 -9.44
N VAL A 92 -7.21 12.04 -9.69
CA VAL A 92 -6.30 11.35 -8.77
C VAL A 92 -5.21 12.28 -8.27
N GLU A 93 -4.67 11.94 -7.07
CA GLU A 93 -3.61 12.71 -6.43
C GLU A 93 -2.24 12.41 -7.07
N ASN A 94 -1.40 13.45 -7.19
CA ASN A 94 0.08 13.42 -7.25
C ASN A 94 0.79 12.54 -8.30
N LYS A 95 0.09 11.94 -9.26
CA LYS A 95 0.75 11.19 -10.34
C LYS A 95 0.19 11.65 -11.68
N PRO A 96 0.95 12.43 -12.46
CA PRO A 96 0.46 12.84 -13.77
C PRO A 96 0.38 11.65 -14.72
N PHE A 97 -0.70 11.58 -15.48
CA PHE A 97 -0.86 10.63 -16.59
C PHE A 97 -0.21 11.16 -17.85
N LEU A 98 0.24 10.24 -18.69
CA LEU A 98 0.31 10.46 -20.13
C LEU A 98 -1.07 10.16 -20.70
N THR A 99 -1.61 11.05 -21.51
CA THR A 99 -2.93 10.84 -22.13
C THR A 99 -2.97 9.54 -22.92
N GLU A 100 -3.89 8.68 -22.57
CA GLU A 100 -3.99 7.35 -23.17
C GLU A 100 -5.44 6.88 -23.29
N LYS A 101 -5.76 6.30 -24.46
CA LYS A 101 -7.04 5.66 -24.76
C LYS A 101 -6.80 4.31 -25.41
N THR A 102 -6.65 3.29 -24.60
CA THR A 102 -6.41 1.93 -25.05
C THR A 102 -7.60 1.04 -24.73
N ASN A 103 -8.02 0.23 -25.71
CA ASN A 103 -9.06 -0.77 -25.48
C ASN A 103 -8.54 -1.84 -24.51
N GLY A 104 -9.36 -2.18 -23.50
CA GLY A 104 -9.01 -3.20 -22.52
C GLY A 104 -8.37 -2.65 -21.23
N MET A 105 -8.05 -1.36 -21.17
CA MET A 105 -7.56 -0.71 -19.94
C MET A 105 -8.64 -0.78 -18.85
N ILE A 106 -8.22 -1.14 -17.65
CA ILE A 106 -9.10 -1.42 -16.51
C ILE A 106 -8.70 -0.57 -15.31
N ALA A 107 -9.68 0.03 -14.66
CA ALA A 107 -9.53 0.62 -13.33
C ALA A 107 -10.30 -0.21 -12.30
N THR A 108 -9.63 -0.70 -11.27
CA THR A 108 -10.22 -1.55 -10.23
C THR A 108 -9.99 -0.94 -8.86
N LYS A 109 -11.01 -0.90 -8.01
CA LYS A 109 -10.87 -0.49 -6.60
C LYS A 109 -9.93 -1.43 -5.88
N VAL A 110 -8.98 -0.86 -5.09
CA VAL A 110 -8.14 -1.60 -4.15
C VAL A 110 -8.66 -1.36 -2.75
N GLU A 111 -8.86 -2.43 -1.99
CA GLU A 111 -9.43 -2.35 -0.65
C GLU A 111 -8.68 -3.28 0.30
N TYR A 112 -8.01 -2.68 1.28
CA TYR A 112 -7.26 -3.42 2.28
C TYR A 112 -8.12 -3.72 3.51
N PRO A 113 -8.17 -4.97 3.98
CA PRO A 113 -8.83 -5.34 5.23
C PRO A 113 -8.29 -4.56 6.43
N ALA A 114 -9.15 -4.33 7.43
CA ALA A 114 -8.81 -3.54 8.61
C ALA A 114 -7.64 -4.11 9.43
N ASP A 115 -7.42 -5.42 9.40
CA ASP A 115 -6.28 -6.06 10.09
C ASP A 115 -4.94 -5.84 9.35
N ILE A 116 -4.95 -5.72 8.01
CA ILE A 116 -3.79 -5.25 7.26
C ILE A 116 -3.44 -3.82 7.69
N GLN A 117 -4.41 -2.92 7.74
CA GLN A 117 -4.20 -1.54 8.19
C GLN A 117 -3.64 -1.50 9.63
N ARG A 118 -4.20 -2.32 10.52
CA ARG A 118 -3.69 -2.46 11.91
C ARG A 118 -2.28 -3.02 11.95
N GLY A 119 -1.97 -4.00 11.09
CA GLY A 119 -0.64 -4.60 10.98
C GLY A 119 0.41 -3.56 10.57
N ILE A 120 0.13 -2.78 9.54
CA ILE A 120 1.03 -1.70 9.10
C ILE A 120 1.26 -0.65 10.21
N LYS A 121 0.21 -0.25 10.93
CA LYS A 121 0.38 0.67 12.08
C LYS A 121 1.35 0.11 13.11
N LYS A 122 1.31 -1.20 13.39
CA LYS A 122 2.27 -1.85 14.31
C LYS A 122 3.69 -1.90 13.75
N LEU A 123 3.87 -2.08 12.43
CA LEU A 123 5.20 -2.05 11.81
C LEU A 123 5.82 -0.66 11.91
N ILE A 124 5.07 0.40 11.64
CA ILE A 124 5.52 1.79 11.82
C ILE A 124 5.95 2.06 13.27
N GLU A 125 5.16 1.62 14.25
CA GLU A 125 5.52 1.76 15.67
C GLU A 125 6.77 0.95 16.04
N TYR A 126 6.95 -0.23 15.41
CA TYR A 126 8.15 -1.05 15.61
C TYR A 126 9.38 -0.35 15.04
N ASP A 127 9.33 0.15 13.79
CA ASP A 127 10.42 0.88 13.15
C ASP A 127 10.86 2.08 13.98
N LYS A 128 9.91 2.88 14.45
CA LYS A 128 10.16 4.00 15.34
C LYS A 128 10.87 3.58 16.62
N LYS A 129 10.48 2.45 17.24
CA LYS A 129 11.13 1.93 18.45
C LYS A 129 12.51 1.39 18.18
N MET A 130 12.74 0.85 16.98
CA MET A 130 14.02 0.28 16.58
C MET A 130 14.95 1.29 15.90
N ALA A 131 14.47 2.50 15.61
CA ALA A 131 15.29 3.58 15.08
C ALA A 131 16.50 3.84 15.99
N GLY A 132 17.71 3.77 15.44
CA GLY A 132 18.97 3.89 16.18
C GLY A 132 19.41 2.65 16.96
N LYS A 133 18.65 1.53 16.92
CA LYS A 133 19.01 0.28 17.59
C LYS A 133 19.36 -0.84 16.59
N ILE A 134 19.32 -0.55 15.32
CA ILE A 134 19.68 -1.49 14.24
C ILE A 134 21.14 -1.90 14.41
N GLY A 135 21.40 -3.21 14.50
CA GLY A 135 22.74 -3.78 14.73
C GLY A 135 23.16 -3.88 16.20
N ILE A 136 22.35 -3.41 17.15
CA ILE A 136 22.62 -3.58 18.58
C ILE A 136 21.92 -4.86 19.06
N LYS A 137 22.72 -5.89 19.37
CA LYS A 137 22.19 -7.18 19.84
C LYS A 137 21.70 -7.12 21.29
N SER A 138 22.40 -6.38 22.16
CA SER A 138 22.01 -6.19 23.54
C SER A 138 22.54 -4.87 24.09
N GLU A 139 21.82 -4.26 24.99
CA GLU A 139 22.23 -3.06 25.71
C GLU A 139 22.11 -3.31 27.22
N THR A 140 23.17 -2.94 27.96
CA THR A 140 23.18 -3.08 29.40
C THR A 140 23.39 -1.72 30.03
N ILE A 141 22.40 -1.24 30.77
CA ILE A 141 22.46 0.01 31.54
C ILE A 141 22.30 -0.33 32.99
N SER A 142 23.41 -0.18 33.73
CA SER A 142 23.48 -0.53 35.16
C SER A 142 23.14 -2.01 35.41
N ARG A 143 22.04 -2.31 36.11
CA ARG A 143 21.59 -3.67 36.41
C ARG A 143 20.50 -4.20 35.47
N MET A 144 20.10 -3.42 34.44
CA MET A 144 19.12 -3.80 33.47
C MET A 144 19.81 -4.15 32.15
N SER A 145 19.55 -5.36 31.65
CA SER A 145 19.99 -5.81 30.33
C SER A 145 18.79 -5.93 29.44
N THR A 146 18.82 -5.32 28.24
CA THR A 146 17.80 -5.46 27.20
C THR A 146 18.41 -6.15 26.00
N THR A 147 17.81 -7.26 25.59
CA THR A 147 18.19 -7.98 24.39
C THR A 147 17.20 -7.64 23.29
N TYR A 148 17.71 -7.22 22.14
CA TYR A 148 16.91 -6.92 20.96
C TYR A 148 16.86 -8.12 20.01
N TYR A 149 15.83 -8.19 19.17
CA TYR A 149 15.77 -9.20 18.12
C TYR A 149 16.96 -9.05 17.17
N ASP A 150 17.63 -10.17 16.89
CA ASP A 150 18.72 -10.23 15.91
C ASP A 150 18.11 -10.22 14.51
N VAL A 151 18.42 -9.20 13.72
CA VAL A 151 17.90 -9.04 12.33
C VAL A 151 18.39 -10.15 11.40
N ASN A 152 19.43 -10.91 11.79
CA ASN A 152 20.04 -11.99 11.01
C ASN A 152 19.53 -13.39 11.35
N VAL A 153 18.47 -13.53 12.15
CA VAL A 153 17.91 -14.86 12.47
C VAL A 153 17.04 -15.34 11.33
N GLU A 154 17.10 -16.64 11.04
CA GLU A 154 16.33 -17.33 9.97
C GLU A 154 14.80 -17.10 10.03
N GLU A 155 14.27 -16.60 11.15
CA GLU A 155 12.85 -16.28 11.35
C GLU A 155 12.47 -14.85 10.96
N ASN A 156 13.38 -14.06 10.37
CA ASN A 156 13.08 -12.69 9.93
C ASN A 156 12.72 -12.67 8.45
N THR A 157 11.65 -11.94 8.11
CA THR A 157 11.20 -11.72 6.74
C THR A 157 11.15 -10.22 6.50
N ASP A 158 11.77 -9.75 5.42
CA ASP A 158 11.75 -8.33 4.99
C ASP A 158 12.23 -7.36 6.11
N GLY A 159 13.15 -7.82 6.97
CA GLY A 159 13.69 -7.04 8.10
C GLY A 159 12.85 -7.06 9.37
N TYR A 160 11.71 -7.73 9.39
CA TYR A 160 10.81 -7.84 10.53
C TYR A 160 10.77 -9.25 11.12
N PRO A 161 10.60 -9.40 12.44
CA PRO A 161 10.27 -10.68 13.04
C PRO A 161 9.01 -11.29 12.40
N ALA A 162 9.04 -12.58 12.07
CA ALA A 162 7.92 -13.28 11.42
C ALA A 162 6.59 -13.13 12.18
N SER A 163 6.65 -13.02 13.52
CA SER A 163 5.47 -12.78 14.36
C SER A 163 4.76 -11.47 14.06
N LEU A 164 5.50 -10.43 13.65
CA LEU A 164 4.92 -9.13 13.28
C LEU A 164 4.22 -9.18 11.91
N LEU A 165 4.66 -10.06 11.02
CA LEU A 165 4.11 -10.24 9.68
C LEU A 165 3.02 -11.33 9.60
N SER A 166 2.79 -12.07 10.68
CA SER A 166 1.86 -13.22 10.71
C SER A 166 0.41 -12.88 10.29
N PHE A 167 0.00 -11.61 10.39
CA PHE A 167 -1.32 -11.17 9.93
C PHE A 167 -1.49 -11.24 8.41
N LEU A 168 -0.39 -11.36 7.65
CA LEU A 168 -0.39 -11.47 6.18
C LEU A 168 -0.72 -12.90 5.71
N ASN A 169 -0.36 -13.93 6.48
CA ASN A 169 -0.41 -15.35 6.05
C ASN A 169 -1.78 -15.76 5.50
N LYS A 170 -2.86 -15.28 6.09
CA LYS A 170 -4.23 -15.61 5.66
C LYS A 170 -4.65 -14.95 4.33
N TYR A 171 -3.85 -14.01 3.82
CA TYR A 171 -4.10 -13.30 2.56
C TYR A 171 -3.19 -13.78 1.43
N GLU A 172 -2.27 -14.68 1.72
CA GLU A 172 -1.39 -15.24 0.72
C GLU A 172 -2.18 -15.99 -0.36
N LYS A 173 -1.87 -15.71 -1.62
CA LYS A 173 -2.39 -16.42 -2.77
C LYS A 173 -1.31 -17.29 -3.38
N MET A 174 -1.70 -18.48 -3.86
CA MET A 174 -0.79 -19.35 -4.58
C MET A 174 -0.21 -18.63 -5.80
N ARG A 175 1.08 -18.78 -6.00
CA ARG A 175 1.75 -18.41 -7.25
C ARG A 175 1.60 -19.60 -8.20
N TRP A 176 0.88 -19.40 -9.29
CA TRP A 176 0.92 -20.34 -10.40
C TRP A 176 2.16 -20.01 -11.22
N GLY A 177 3.11 -20.94 -11.26
CA GLY A 177 4.31 -20.87 -12.09
C GLY A 177 4.01 -21.15 -13.57
#